data_22b04ad937b231c3aa9b0571505151c6
#
_entry.id   22b04ad937b231c3aa9b0571505151c6
#
_cell.length_a   1.000
_cell.length_b   1.000
_cell.length_c   1.000
_cell.angle_alpha   90.00
_cell.angle_beta   90.00
_cell.angle_gamma   90.00
#
_symmetry.space_group_name_H-M   'P 1'
#
loop_
_entity.id
_entity.type
_entity.pdbx_description
1 polymer ?
#
loop_
_entity_poly.entity_id
_entity_poly.type
_entity_poly.pdbx_seq_one_letter_code
_entity_poly.pdbx_strand_id
1 'polypeptide(L)'
;MYKRQVAWHPSEELLACGSSRGTAHVMDCVTYTESLRINVCHAPYGAHGILNATDEHCVWAMAYLPDGTLVAGDSDGCVSFWDAESSTQLAKYQQHKADVLAIETTPSGNKVFATGVDAQVVEFTKLDEHLEMEEGFNKWTHTASKRPHTHDVRALAMAATSSAEDDGILISGGNDAQILAYNAGSYGKQHPVRVVSVPQKTPISITGVGGPNPPLLLAEHSKWLDVWRIGESRQRADKKEGMMKLASAPAHVLRAELAGTRHILCSAISPDGKTIAVSDVRALRLFEIKAPKAAETDEAWEVRRQEPPAGVS
;
A
#
# COMPACT_ATOMS: atom_id res chain seq x y z
N MET A 1 8.95 17.74 -2.62
CA MET A 1 10.01 16.71 -2.56
C MET A 1 9.29 15.36 -2.68
N TYR A 2 9.32 14.77 -3.85
CA TYR A 2 8.60 13.51 -4.11
C TYR A 2 9.35 12.37 -3.43
N LYS A 3 8.62 11.56 -2.64
CA LYS A 3 9.19 10.34 -2.05
C LYS A 3 9.52 9.39 -3.19
N ARG A 4 10.79 9.22 -3.46
CA ARG A 4 11.28 8.15 -4.31
C ARG A 4 11.09 6.86 -3.54
N GLN A 5 10.51 5.87 -4.18
CA GLN A 5 10.28 4.59 -3.49
C GLN A 5 11.60 3.85 -3.36
N VAL A 6 11.74 3.18 -2.23
CA VAL A 6 12.80 2.21 -1.96
C VAL A 6 12.15 0.86 -1.68
N ALA A 7 12.79 -0.21 -2.08
CA ALA A 7 12.34 -1.58 -1.84
C ALA A 7 13.49 -2.41 -1.25
N TRP A 8 13.20 -3.11 -0.15
CA TRP A 8 14.13 -4.06 0.44
C TRP A 8 14.06 -5.41 -0.28
N HIS A 9 15.22 -5.96 -0.59
CA HIS A 9 15.32 -7.34 -1.06
C HIS A 9 14.98 -8.30 0.08
N PRO A 10 14.39 -9.48 -0.19
CA PRO A 10 14.07 -10.48 0.82
C PRO A 10 15.24 -10.96 1.68
N SER A 11 16.49 -10.88 1.18
CA SER A 11 17.70 -11.17 1.97
C SER A 11 18.05 -10.13 3.02
N GLU A 12 17.40 -8.95 3.01
CA GLU A 12 17.69 -7.78 3.85
C GLU A 12 19.10 -7.17 3.63
N GLU A 13 19.85 -7.63 2.62
CA GLU A 13 21.19 -7.13 2.31
C GLU A 13 21.19 -6.08 1.19
N LEU A 14 20.18 -6.10 0.31
CA LEU A 14 20.08 -5.23 -0.84
C LEU A 14 18.88 -4.28 -0.74
N LEU A 15 19.08 -3.06 -1.21
CA LEU A 15 18.07 -2.01 -1.27
C LEU A 15 17.96 -1.44 -2.68
N ALA A 16 16.80 -1.53 -3.31
CA ALA A 16 16.57 -0.89 -4.59
C ALA A 16 16.02 0.52 -4.40
N CYS A 17 16.54 1.48 -5.16
CA CYS A 17 16.14 2.89 -5.15
C CYS A 17 15.81 3.35 -6.56
N GLY A 18 14.57 3.83 -6.79
CA GLY A 18 14.14 4.43 -8.04
C GLY A 18 14.64 5.86 -8.21
N SER A 19 15.03 6.23 -9.43
CA SER A 19 15.49 7.57 -9.75
C SER A 19 14.54 8.30 -10.69
N SER A 20 14.66 9.65 -10.70
CA SER A 20 13.94 10.52 -11.63
C SER A 20 14.52 10.50 -13.05
N ARG A 21 15.49 9.64 -13.32
CA ARG A 21 16.12 9.46 -14.64
C ARG A 21 15.77 8.10 -15.27
N GLY A 22 14.72 7.45 -14.78
CA GLY A 22 14.28 6.17 -15.30
C GLY A 22 15.17 4.98 -14.95
N THR A 23 16.03 5.11 -13.94
CA THR A 23 16.94 4.06 -13.51
C THR A 23 16.58 3.57 -12.11
N ALA A 24 16.74 2.28 -11.86
CA ALA A 24 16.75 1.71 -10.53
C ALA A 24 18.20 1.38 -10.13
N HIS A 25 18.57 1.79 -8.92
CA HIS A 25 19.88 1.55 -8.33
C HIS A 25 19.73 0.52 -7.23
N VAL A 26 20.45 -0.59 -7.30
CA VAL A 26 20.49 -1.59 -6.25
C VAL A 26 21.76 -1.37 -5.43
N MET A 27 21.55 -1.08 -4.15
CA MET A 27 22.62 -0.81 -3.18
C MET A 27 22.82 -2.03 -2.29
N ASP A 28 24.06 -2.44 -2.12
CA ASP A 28 24.45 -3.38 -1.09
C ASP A 28 24.58 -2.64 0.24
N CYS A 29 23.75 -3.01 1.22
CA CYS A 29 23.70 -2.37 2.52
C CYS A 29 24.79 -2.86 3.49
N VAL A 30 25.51 -3.92 3.15
CA VAL A 30 26.67 -4.42 3.92
C VAL A 30 27.92 -3.66 3.55
N THR A 31 28.15 -3.50 2.25
CA THR A 31 29.35 -2.81 1.72
C THR A 31 29.12 -1.32 1.46
N TYR A 32 27.88 -0.85 1.51
CA TYR A 32 27.46 0.52 1.17
C TYR A 32 27.85 0.95 -0.26
N THR A 33 27.88 0.00 -1.18
CA THR A 33 28.22 0.26 -2.59
C THR A 33 27.04 -0.02 -3.51
N GLU A 34 27.03 0.65 -4.68
CA GLU A 34 26.08 0.32 -5.75
C GLU A 34 26.48 -1.04 -6.35
N SER A 35 25.63 -2.05 -6.16
CA SER A 35 25.84 -3.39 -6.71
C SER A 35 25.40 -3.47 -8.16
N LEU A 36 24.29 -2.81 -8.50
CA LEU A 36 23.67 -2.94 -9.82
C LEU A 36 22.91 -1.67 -10.21
N ARG A 37 22.89 -1.39 -11.52
CA ARG A 37 22.06 -0.33 -12.11
C ARG A 37 21.19 -0.89 -13.23
N ILE A 38 19.90 -0.69 -13.13
CA ILE A 38 18.91 -1.17 -14.09
C ILE A 38 18.28 0.05 -14.80
N ASN A 39 18.31 0.08 -16.12
CA ASN A 39 17.61 1.08 -16.91
C ASN A 39 16.16 0.62 -17.13
N VAL A 40 15.22 1.11 -16.31
CA VAL A 40 13.81 0.71 -16.34
C VAL A 40 13.06 1.33 -17.51
N CYS A 41 13.31 2.62 -17.76
CA CYS A 41 12.69 3.35 -18.85
C CYS A 41 13.62 3.31 -20.07
N HIS A 42 13.45 2.29 -20.91
CA HIS A 42 14.07 2.29 -22.24
C HIS A 42 13.16 3.03 -23.21
N ALA A 43 13.66 4.07 -23.84
CA ALA A 43 13.13 4.49 -25.13
C ALA A 43 13.24 3.30 -26.09
N PRO A 44 12.18 2.89 -26.81
CA PRO A 44 12.27 1.81 -27.79
C PRO A 44 13.36 2.17 -28.80
N TYR A 45 14.35 1.31 -28.95
CA TYR A 45 15.34 1.40 -30.01
C TYR A 45 14.58 1.39 -31.35
N GLY A 46 14.47 2.56 -32.00
CA GLY A 46 13.84 2.63 -33.31
C GLY A 46 12.93 3.83 -33.59
N ALA A 47 12.51 4.60 -32.61
CA ALA A 47 11.86 5.88 -32.87
C ALA A 47 12.94 6.92 -33.19
N HIS A 48 13.07 7.22 -34.48
CA HIS A 48 13.95 8.21 -35.10
C HIS A 48 14.52 9.27 -34.15
N GLY A 49 15.73 9.06 -33.73
CA GLY A 49 16.85 9.91 -33.47
C GLY A 49 16.59 11.38 -33.11
N ILE A 50 15.96 11.68 -32.01
CA ILE A 50 16.24 12.83 -31.17
C ILE A 50 15.64 12.44 -29.81
N LEU A 51 16.48 11.96 -28.90
CA LEU A 51 16.19 12.02 -27.47
C LEU A 51 16.08 13.52 -27.15
N ASN A 52 14.89 14.04 -27.10
CA ASN A 52 14.67 15.32 -26.44
C ASN A 52 15.06 15.08 -24.97
N ALA A 53 16.14 15.70 -24.54
CA ALA A 53 16.68 15.65 -23.18
C ALA A 53 15.70 16.20 -22.11
N THR A 54 14.43 16.38 -22.47
CA THR A 54 13.36 16.92 -21.64
C THR A 54 12.35 15.87 -21.17
N ASP A 55 12.38 14.64 -21.67
CA ASP A 55 11.48 13.60 -21.20
C ASP A 55 12.11 12.95 -19.94
N GLU A 56 11.81 13.53 -18.79
CA GLU A 56 12.19 13.00 -17.48
C GLU A 56 11.33 11.77 -17.17
N HIS A 57 11.77 10.59 -17.60
CA HIS A 57 11.17 9.33 -17.20
C HIS A 57 11.54 9.05 -15.75
N CYS A 58 10.56 8.76 -14.92
CA CYS A 58 10.75 8.54 -13.49
C CYS A 58 10.30 7.14 -13.08
N VAL A 59 11.08 6.48 -12.24
CA VAL A 59 10.66 5.26 -11.54
C VAL A 59 9.97 5.69 -10.26
N TRP A 60 8.66 5.50 -10.20
CA TRP A 60 7.82 5.95 -9.09
C TRP A 60 7.60 4.89 -8.02
N ALA A 61 7.50 3.63 -8.43
CA ALA A 61 7.14 2.52 -7.57
C ALA A 61 8.05 1.32 -7.79
N MET A 62 8.42 0.65 -6.71
CA MET A 62 9.20 -0.59 -6.78
C MET A 62 8.81 -1.53 -5.64
N ALA A 63 8.89 -2.82 -5.91
CA ALA A 63 8.73 -3.88 -4.92
C ALA A 63 9.60 -5.07 -5.29
N TYR A 64 10.13 -5.78 -4.29
CA TYR A 64 10.74 -7.10 -4.50
C TYR A 64 9.72 -8.19 -4.23
N LEU A 65 9.78 -9.22 -5.03
CA LEU A 65 9.09 -10.48 -4.80
C LEU A 65 9.93 -11.37 -3.87
N PRO A 66 9.31 -12.37 -3.21
CA PRO A 66 10.05 -13.30 -2.36
C PRO A 66 11.15 -14.09 -3.07
N ASP A 67 11.04 -14.26 -4.40
CA ASP A 67 12.06 -14.94 -5.23
C ASP A 67 13.19 -14.01 -5.71
N GLY A 68 13.25 -12.76 -5.24
CA GLY A 68 14.26 -11.77 -5.61
C GLY A 68 13.96 -11.00 -6.90
N THR A 69 12.87 -11.28 -7.59
CA THR A 69 12.45 -10.50 -8.77
C THR A 69 12.11 -9.06 -8.36
N LEU A 70 12.70 -8.08 -9.03
CA LEU A 70 12.37 -6.66 -8.83
C LEU A 70 11.27 -6.25 -9.79
N VAL A 71 10.22 -5.63 -9.26
CA VAL A 71 9.13 -5.04 -10.04
C VAL A 71 9.24 -3.53 -9.95
N ALA A 72 9.15 -2.84 -11.08
CA ALA A 72 9.26 -1.39 -11.18
C ALA A 72 8.11 -0.80 -12.00
N GLY A 73 7.57 0.32 -11.52
CA GLY A 73 6.56 1.13 -12.19
C GLY A 73 7.08 2.49 -12.56
N ASP A 74 6.83 2.92 -13.78
CA ASP A 74 7.39 4.14 -14.35
C ASP A 74 6.33 5.21 -14.67
N SER A 75 6.81 6.39 -15.10
CA SER A 75 5.98 7.51 -15.53
C SER A 75 5.27 7.29 -16.87
N ASP A 76 5.67 6.28 -17.64
CA ASP A 76 5.03 5.94 -18.91
C ASP A 76 3.83 5.00 -18.74
N GLY A 77 3.53 4.62 -17.51
CA GLY A 77 2.46 3.65 -17.19
C GLY A 77 2.88 2.21 -17.40
N CYS A 78 4.18 1.95 -17.49
CA CYS A 78 4.70 0.60 -17.62
C CYS A 78 4.98 -0.02 -16.25
N VAL A 79 4.68 -1.32 -16.15
CA VAL A 79 5.12 -2.19 -15.06
C VAL A 79 6.10 -3.19 -15.65
N SER A 80 7.31 -3.23 -15.13
CA SER A 80 8.40 -4.07 -15.62
C SER A 80 8.92 -4.99 -14.52
N PHE A 81 9.27 -6.21 -14.90
CA PHE A 81 9.79 -7.27 -14.04
C PHE A 81 11.23 -7.53 -14.42
N TRP A 82 12.11 -7.60 -13.42
CA TRP A 82 13.54 -7.70 -13.60
C TRP A 82 14.13 -8.80 -12.74
N ASP A 83 15.00 -9.59 -13.30
CA ASP A 83 15.93 -10.39 -12.52
C ASP A 83 16.99 -9.44 -11.93
N ALA A 84 16.98 -9.29 -10.61
CA ALA A 84 17.86 -8.36 -9.94
C ALA A 84 19.32 -8.83 -9.87
N GLU A 85 19.62 -10.09 -10.14
CA GLU A 85 20.99 -10.60 -10.18
C GLU A 85 21.64 -10.35 -11.54
N SER A 86 20.93 -10.63 -12.63
CA SER A 86 21.44 -10.51 -13.99
C SER A 86 21.12 -9.18 -14.68
N SER A 87 20.31 -8.32 -14.08
CA SER A 87 19.73 -7.11 -14.72
C SER A 87 18.90 -7.42 -15.97
N THR A 88 18.41 -8.64 -16.09
CA THR A 88 17.64 -9.06 -17.27
C THR A 88 16.18 -8.68 -17.10
N GLN A 89 15.60 -8.06 -18.13
CA GLN A 89 14.18 -7.77 -18.15
C GLN A 89 13.39 -9.06 -18.45
N LEU A 90 12.58 -9.48 -17.47
CA LEU A 90 11.74 -10.68 -17.59
C LEU A 90 10.44 -10.37 -18.33
N ALA A 91 9.83 -9.21 -18.02
CA ALA A 91 8.57 -8.77 -18.59
C ALA A 91 8.40 -7.25 -18.56
N LYS A 92 7.62 -6.69 -19.50
CA LYS A 92 7.19 -5.29 -19.46
C LYS A 92 5.79 -5.17 -20.00
N TYR A 93 4.90 -4.47 -19.26
CA TYR A 93 3.51 -4.24 -19.62
C TYR A 93 3.17 -2.77 -19.50
N GLN A 94 2.58 -2.21 -20.54
CA GLN A 94 2.01 -0.86 -20.53
C GLN A 94 0.50 -0.97 -20.35
N GLN A 95 0.05 -1.13 -19.09
CA GLN A 95 -1.36 -1.27 -18.75
C GLN A 95 -1.98 0.01 -18.20
N HIS A 96 -1.16 0.88 -17.61
CA HIS A 96 -1.59 2.20 -17.18
C HIS A 96 -1.43 3.24 -18.31
N LYS A 97 -2.28 4.27 -18.27
CA LYS A 97 -2.23 5.40 -19.22
C LYS A 97 -1.43 6.59 -18.70
N ALA A 98 -0.94 6.50 -17.50
CA ALA A 98 -0.18 7.54 -16.79
C ALA A 98 0.66 6.88 -15.69
N ASP A 99 1.37 7.69 -14.90
CA ASP A 99 2.33 7.27 -13.89
C ASP A 99 1.82 6.13 -13.00
N VAL A 100 2.64 5.11 -12.81
CA VAL A 100 2.42 4.02 -11.84
C VAL A 100 2.95 4.48 -10.48
N LEU A 101 2.04 4.77 -9.55
CA LEU A 101 2.39 5.41 -8.28
C LEU A 101 2.67 4.44 -7.12
N ALA A 102 2.08 3.25 -7.17
CA ALA A 102 2.31 2.23 -6.14
C ALA A 102 2.25 0.83 -6.73
N ILE A 103 3.09 -0.04 -6.18
CA ILE A 103 3.14 -1.47 -6.47
C ILE A 103 3.10 -2.22 -5.14
N GLU A 104 2.36 -3.33 -5.09
CA GLU A 104 2.26 -4.21 -3.95
C GLU A 104 2.22 -5.66 -4.41
N THR A 105 2.70 -6.58 -3.60
CA THR A 105 2.83 -7.99 -3.94
C THR A 105 2.10 -8.87 -2.93
N THR A 106 1.60 -10.02 -3.37
CA THR A 106 1.10 -11.02 -2.42
C THR A 106 2.26 -11.64 -1.64
N PRO A 107 2.01 -12.11 -0.40
CA PRO A 107 3.02 -12.81 0.39
C PRO A 107 3.59 -14.06 -0.32
N SER A 108 2.77 -14.72 -1.15
CA SER A 108 3.18 -15.86 -1.98
C SER A 108 4.12 -15.47 -3.13
N GLY A 109 4.17 -14.18 -3.51
CA GLY A 109 4.91 -13.70 -4.68
C GLY A 109 4.30 -14.08 -6.03
N ASN A 110 3.09 -14.66 -6.06
CA ASN A 110 2.45 -15.11 -7.29
C ASN A 110 1.61 -14.03 -7.98
N LYS A 111 1.31 -12.92 -7.28
CA LYS A 111 0.57 -11.80 -7.84
C LYS A 111 1.20 -10.48 -7.48
N VAL A 112 1.11 -9.54 -8.42
CA VAL A 112 1.55 -8.15 -8.28
C VAL A 112 0.39 -7.25 -8.63
N PHE A 113 0.17 -6.24 -7.80
CA PHE A 113 -0.81 -5.20 -8.03
C PHE A 113 -0.12 -3.87 -8.26
N ALA A 114 -0.52 -3.17 -9.30
CA ALA A 114 -0.03 -1.84 -9.63
C ALA A 114 -1.18 -0.85 -9.72
N THR A 115 -0.90 0.40 -9.38
CA THR A 115 -1.89 1.47 -9.45
C THR A 115 -1.24 2.82 -9.72
N GLY A 116 -2.03 3.79 -10.21
CA GLY A 116 -1.47 5.06 -10.60
C GLY A 116 -2.47 6.20 -10.77
N VAL A 117 -2.06 7.18 -11.57
CA VAL A 117 -2.80 8.40 -11.85
C VAL A 117 -4.09 8.14 -12.63
N ASP A 118 -4.15 7.06 -13.38
CA ASP A 118 -5.32 6.69 -14.18
C ASP A 118 -6.48 6.07 -13.37
N ALA A 119 -6.35 6.05 -12.02
CA ALA A 119 -7.35 5.53 -11.09
C ALA A 119 -7.63 4.01 -11.23
N GLN A 120 -6.76 3.29 -11.92
CA GLN A 120 -6.86 1.85 -12.08
C GLN A 120 -6.04 1.11 -11.02
N VAL A 121 -6.49 -0.09 -10.68
CA VAL A 121 -5.72 -1.12 -9.98
C VAL A 121 -5.61 -2.29 -10.94
N VAL A 122 -4.39 -2.70 -11.25
CA VAL A 122 -4.07 -3.72 -12.26
C VAL A 122 -3.43 -4.92 -11.57
N GLU A 123 -3.88 -6.12 -11.93
CA GLU A 123 -3.36 -7.39 -11.42
C GLU A 123 -2.48 -8.05 -12.48
N PHE A 124 -1.30 -8.49 -12.06
CA PHE A 124 -0.42 -9.38 -12.81
C PHE A 124 -0.27 -10.67 -12.02
N THR A 125 -0.32 -11.82 -12.72
CA THR A 125 -0.21 -13.14 -12.12
C THR A 125 0.95 -13.89 -12.74
N LYS A 126 1.71 -14.60 -11.90
CA LYS A 126 2.75 -15.53 -12.34
C LYS A 126 2.09 -16.80 -12.86
N LEU A 127 2.48 -17.23 -14.04
CA LEU A 127 1.97 -18.47 -14.64
C LEU A 127 2.60 -19.67 -13.95
N ASP A 128 1.81 -20.72 -13.73
CA ASP A 128 2.27 -21.95 -13.11
C ASP A 128 3.33 -22.64 -13.97
N GLU A 129 4.41 -23.10 -13.33
CA GLU A 129 5.54 -23.78 -13.97
C GLU A 129 5.16 -25.15 -14.57
N HIS A 130 3.97 -25.68 -14.27
CA HIS A 130 3.48 -26.94 -14.81
C HIS A 130 2.99 -26.88 -16.27
N LEU A 131 2.81 -25.70 -16.82
CA LEU A 131 2.64 -25.55 -18.26
C LEU A 131 4.05 -25.66 -18.86
N GLU A 132 4.35 -26.75 -19.60
CA GLU A 132 5.57 -26.90 -20.39
C GLU A 132 5.72 -25.71 -21.35
N MET A 133 6.34 -24.65 -20.84
CA MET A 133 6.59 -23.45 -21.63
C MET A 133 7.99 -23.57 -22.23
N GLU A 134 8.10 -23.28 -23.51
CA GLU A 134 9.40 -23.20 -24.20
C GLU A 134 10.32 -22.22 -23.45
N GLU A 135 11.62 -22.54 -23.37
CA GLU A 135 12.63 -21.65 -22.78
C GLU A 135 12.53 -20.25 -23.40
N GLY A 136 12.25 -19.23 -22.56
CA GLY A 136 12.08 -17.84 -22.99
C GLY A 136 10.66 -17.30 -22.87
N PHE A 137 9.69 -18.09 -22.46
CA PHE A 137 8.32 -17.60 -22.25
C PHE A 137 8.25 -16.76 -20.98
N ASN A 138 7.55 -15.64 -21.08
CA ASN A 138 7.32 -14.73 -19.99
C ASN A 138 6.44 -15.36 -18.91
N LYS A 139 6.98 -15.53 -17.70
CA LYS A 139 6.29 -16.15 -16.55
C LYS A 139 5.17 -15.29 -15.99
N TRP A 140 5.05 -14.03 -16.40
CA TRP A 140 4.06 -13.08 -15.91
C TRP A 140 2.99 -12.79 -16.97
N THR A 141 1.76 -12.52 -16.53
CA THR A 141 0.68 -12.10 -17.40
C THR A 141 -0.22 -11.08 -16.72
N HIS A 142 -0.76 -10.15 -17.49
CA HIS A 142 -1.83 -9.27 -17.03
C HIS A 142 -3.14 -10.07 -16.97
N THR A 143 -3.80 -10.10 -15.82
CA THR A 143 -5.01 -10.92 -15.59
C THR A 143 -6.26 -10.09 -15.42
N ALA A 144 -6.20 -8.94 -14.74
CA ALA A 144 -7.37 -8.11 -14.53
C ALA A 144 -7.00 -6.64 -14.29
N SER A 145 -7.92 -5.74 -14.66
CA SER A 145 -7.84 -4.32 -14.28
C SER A 145 -9.20 -3.86 -13.77
N LYS A 146 -9.19 -2.99 -12.77
CA LYS A 146 -10.38 -2.36 -12.21
C LYS A 146 -10.14 -0.88 -12.01
N ARG A 147 -11.18 -0.08 -12.24
CA ARG A 147 -11.16 1.37 -12.02
C ARG A 147 -12.24 1.77 -11.01
N PRO A 148 -12.08 1.42 -9.73
CA PRO A 148 -13.08 1.72 -8.71
C PRO A 148 -12.91 3.13 -8.11
N HIS A 149 -11.74 3.73 -8.25
CA HIS A 149 -11.44 5.09 -7.82
C HIS A 149 -11.81 6.11 -8.90
N THR A 150 -12.11 7.33 -8.49
CA THR A 150 -12.42 8.45 -9.39
C THR A 150 -11.22 9.36 -9.62
N HIS A 151 -10.19 9.27 -8.76
CA HIS A 151 -8.94 10.03 -8.82
C HIS A 151 -7.74 9.10 -8.61
N ASP A 152 -6.54 9.66 -8.70
CA ASP A 152 -5.27 8.95 -8.54
C ASP A 152 -5.27 8.04 -7.32
N VAL A 153 -4.83 6.82 -7.50
CA VAL A 153 -4.59 5.87 -6.40
C VAL A 153 -3.12 5.94 -6.03
N ARG A 154 -2.84 6.34 -4.79
CA ARG A 154 -1.48 6.66 -4.35
C ARG A 154 -0.85 5.65 -3.44
N ALA A 155 -1.65 4.76 -2.88
CA ALA A 155 -1.16 3.77 -1.93
C ALA A 155 -1.85 2.44 -2.15
N LEU A 156 -1.06 1.40 -2.05
CA LEU A 156 -1.49 0.02 -1.91
C LEU A 156 -0.89 -0.55 -0.62
N ALA A 157 -1.57 -1.48 -0.04
CA ALA A 157 -1.07 -2.29 1.07
C ALA A 157 -1.69 -3.68 1.03
N MET A 158 -0.89 -4.69 1.32
CA MET A 158 -1.34 -6.08 1.42
C MET A 158 -1.43 -6.49 2.88
N ALA A 159 -2.59 -7.02 3.28
CA ALA A 159 -2.77 -7.65 4.57
C ALA A 159 -2.78 -9.16 4.38
N ALA A 160 -1.81 -9.85 5.00
CA ALA A 160 -1.79 -11.30 5.02
C ALA A 160 -2.97 -11.82 5.85
N THR A 161 -3.60 -12.90 5.39
CA THR A 161 -4.58 -13.66 6.17
C THR A 161 -3.89 -14.78 6.94
N SER A 162 -4.56 -15.30 7.95
CA SER A 162 -4.01 -16.38 8.80
C SER A 162 -3.89 -17.74 8.09
N SER A 163 -4.46 -17.89 6.90
CA SER A 163 -4.37 -19.12 6.10
C SER A 163 -3.34 -18.94 4.98
N ALA A 164 -2.38 -19.84 4.89
CA ALA A 164 -1.33 -19.84 3.87
C ALA A 164 -1.87 -20.02 2.42
N GLU A 165 -3.13 -20.45 2.28
CA GLU A 165 -3.78 -20.68 0.98
C GLU A 165 -4.51 -19.43 0.44
N ASP A 166 -4.59 -18.36 1.24
CA ASP A 166 -5.29 -17.13 0.85
C ASP A 166 -4.29 -16.03 0.54
N ASP A 167 -4.30 -15.52 -0.67
CA ASP A 167 -3.41 -14.45 -1.16
C ASP A 167 -3.52 -13.14 -0.36
N GLY A 168 -4.47 -13.05 0.57
CA GLY A 168 -4.65 -11.91 1.44
C GLY A 168 -5.67 -10.88 0.93
N ILE A 169 -5.70 -9.75 1.63
CA ILE A 169 -6.56 -8.62 1.32
C ILE A 169 -5.70 -7.46 0.83
N LEU A 170 -5.93 -7.05 -0.42
CA LEU A 170 -5.34 -5.84 -0.96
C LEU A 170 -6.19 -4.63 -0.56
N ILE A 171 -5.55 -3.57 -0.11
CA ILE A 171 -6.19 -2.29 0.22
C ILE A 171 -5.61 -1.21 -0.67
N SER A 172 -6.48 -0.40 -1.28
CA SER A 172 -6.08 0.78 -2.05
C SER A 172 -6.60 2.07 -1.43
N GLY A 173 -5.80 3.13 -1.52
CA GLY A 173 -6.15 4.47 -1.08
C GLY A 173 -5.86 5.52 -2.16
N GLY A 174 -6.85 6.35 -2.46
CA GLY A 174 -6.79 7.34 -3.52
C GLY A 174 -7.02 8.79 -3.07
N ASN A 175 -6.77 9.72 -3.99
CA ASN A 175 -7.05 11.15 -3.81
C ASN A 175 -8.55 11.46 -3.75
N ASP A 176 -9.40 10.49 -4.04
CA ASP A 176 -10.86 10.56 -3.88
C ASP A 176 -11.33 10.33 -2.42
N ALA A 177 -10.39 10.26 -1.48
CA ALA A 177 -10.64 10.02 -0.07
C ALA A 177 -11.39 8.69 0.21
N GLN A 178 -11.21 7.69 -0.63
CA GLN A 178 -11.77 6.36 -0.46
C GLN A 178 -10.69 5.35 -0.11
N ILE A 179 -11.02 4.44 0.79
CA ILE A 179 -10.25 3.24 1.08
C ILE A 179 -11.08 2.04 0.63
N LEU A 180 -10.51 1.27 -0.29
CA LEU A 180 -11.16 0.10 -0.88
C LEU A 180 -10.37 -1.16 -0.56
N ALA A 181 -11.08 -2.23 -0.24
CA ALA A 181 -10.50 -3.54 0.03
C ALA A 181 -10.92 -4.55 -1.05
N TYR A 182 -9.98 -5.40 -1.44
CA TYR A 182 -10.16 -6.46 -2.44
C TYR A 182 -9.68 -7.77 -1.85
N ASN A 183 -10.34 -8.85 -2.21
CA ASN A 183 -9.77 -10.17 -2.01
C ASN A 183 -8.74 -10.43 -3.12
N ALA A 184 -7.45 -10.58 -2.76
CA ALA A 184 -6.37 -10.75 -3.72
C ALA A 184 -6.47 -12.08 -4.49
N GLY A 185 -6.96 -13.14 -3.84
CA GLY A 185 -7.13 -14.46 -4.46
C GLY A 185 -8.20 -14.48 -5.56
N SER A 186 -9.22 -13.64 -5.45
CA SER A 186 -10.34 -13.56 -6.39
C SER A 186 -10.53 -12.18 -7.01
N TYR A 187 -9.45 -11.40 -7.13
CA TYR A 187 -9.46 -10.02 -7.59
C TYR A 187 -10.24 -9.82 -8.88
N GLY A 188 -10.02 -10.62 -9.91
CA GLY A 188 -10.71 -10.51 -11.20
C GLY A 188 -12.23 -10.71 -11.10
N LYS A 189 -12.71 -11.49 -10.14
CA LYS A 189 -14.09 -11.98 -10.03
C LYS A 189 -14.97 -11.19 -9.08
N GLN A 190 -14.39 -10.52 -8.08
CA GLN A 190 -15.11 -9.85 -6.99
C GLN A 190 -15.00 -8.32 -7.10
N HIS A 191 -16.04 -7.61 -6.71
CA HIS A 191 -16.00 -6.16 -6.59
C HIS A 191 -15.32 -5.73 -5.29
N PRO A 192 -14.60 -4.59 -5.29
CA PRO A 192 -14.01 -4.04 -4.07
C PRO A 192 -15.10 -3.61 -3.08
N VAL A 193 -14.76 -3.68 -1.81
CA VAL A 193 -15.60 -3.18 -0.73
C VAL A 193 -15.04 -1.86 -0.22
N ARG A 194 -15.89 -0.84 -0.12
CA ARG A 194 -15.50 0.41 0.52
C ARG A 194 -15.40 0.18 2.03
N VAL A 195 -14.20 0.37 2.57
CA VAL A 195 -13.93 0.19 4.00
C VAL A 195 -14.41 1.42 4.78
N VAL A 196 -13.95 2.59 4.35
CA VAL A 196 -14.29 3.87 4.98
C VAL A 196 -14.06 5.00 3.98
N SER A 197 -14.83 6.10 4.11
CA SER A 197 -14.53 7.36 3.45
C SER A 197 -13.85 8.29 4.44
N VAL A 198 -12.67 8.79 4.09
CA VAL A 198 -11.89 9.70 4.92
C VAL A 198 -11.76 11.05 4.23
N PRO A 199 -11.64 12.15 4.98
CA PRO A 199 -11.40 13.46 4.39
C PRO A 199 -10.11 13.50 3.59
N GLN A 200 -10.15 14.15 2.44
CA GLN A 200 -8.97 14.35 1.60
C GLN A 200 -7.88 15.12 2.37
N LYS A 201 -6.63 14.75 2.17
CA LYS A 201 -5.43 15.36 2.79
C LYS A 201 -5.31 15.15 4.30
N THR A 202 -6.03 14.21 4.87
CA THR A 202 -5.92 13.89 6.29
C THR A 202 -4.96 12.73 6.49
N PRO A 203 -3.90 12.86 7.29
CA PRO A 203 -3.03 11.75 7.65
C PRO A 203 -3.82 10.64 8.33
N ILE A 204 -3.51 9.42 8.00
CA ILE A 204 -4.17 8.22 8.50
C ILE A 204 -3.13 7.29 9.10
N SER A 205 -3.42 6.77 10.29
CA SER A 205 -2.65 5.71 10.93
C SER A 205 -3.56 4.52 11.22
N ILE A 206 -3.03 3.31 11.10
CA ILE A 206 -3.76 2.06 11.37
C ILE A 206 -3.00 1.28 12.43
N THR A 207 -3.74 0.68 13.38
CA THR A 207 -3.15 -0.24 14.37
C THR A 207 -2.71 -1.55 13.73
N GLY A 208 -1.83 -2.30 14.40
CA GLY A 208 -1.31 -3.57 13.92
C GLY A 208 -2.43 -4.56 13.56
N VAL A 209 -2.35 -5.10 12.36
CA VAL A 209 -3.26 -6.12 11.86
C VAL A 209 -2.84 -7.47 12.43
N GLY A 210 -3.79 -8.27 12.93
CA GLY A 210 -3.52 -9.61 13.47
C GLY A 210 -3.38 -9.69 14.99
N GLY A 211 -3.61 -8.59 15.71
CA GLY A 211 -3.74 -8.59 17.18
C GLY A 211 -5.11 -9.13 17.64
N PRO A 212 -5.28 -9.36 18.96
CA PRO A 212 -6.53 -9.85 19.53
C PRO A 212 -7.69 -8.86 19.43
N ASN A 213 -7.42 -7.61 19.09
CA ASN A 213 -8.40 -6.55 18.93
C ASN A 213 -8.60 -6.20 17.44
N PRO A 214 -9.83 -5.85 17.02
CA PRO A 214 -10.06 -5.39 15.66
C PRO A 214 -9.21 -4.13 15.37
N PRO A 215 -8.63 -4.01 14.16
CA PRO A 215 -7.79 -2.90 13.81
C PRO A 215 -8.55 -1.57 13.86
N LEU A 216 -7.89 -0.55 14.39
CA LEU A 216 -8.40 0.82 14.46
C LEU A 216 -7.70 1.68 13.41
N LEU A 217 -8.47 2.56 12.80
CA LEU A 217 -7.99 3.58 11.87
C LEU A 217 -8.12 4.93 12.56
N LEU A 218 -7.02 5.63 12.72
CA LEU A 218 -6.96 7.01 13.20
C LEU A 218 -6.92 7.94 11.99
N ALA A 219 -7.88 8.84 11.89
CA ALA A 219 -7.92 9.90 10.89
C ALA A 219 -7.70 11.27 11.55
N GLU A 220 -6.67 11.98 11.09
CA GLU A 220 -6.30 13.30 11.61
C GLU A 220 -6.99 14.41 10.82
N HIS A 221 -7.61 15.31 11.52
CA HIS A 221 -8.16 16.57 11.00
C HIS A 221 -7.41 17.76 11.60
N SER A 222 -7.70 18.94 11.13
CA SER A 222 -6.99 20.14 11.59
C SER A 222 -7.16 20.42 13.09
N LYS A 223 -8.28 20.06 13.70
CA LYS A 223 -8.62 20.37 15.12
C LYS A 223 -9.14 19.18 15.91
N TRP A 224 -9.44 18.06 15.28
CA TRP A 224 -9.95 16.85 15.92
C TRP A 224 -9.36 15.60 15.29
N LEU A 225 -9.52 14.49 15.97
CA LEU A 225 -9.16 13.16 15.53
C LEU A 225 -10.41 12.31 15.47
N ASP A 226 -10.57 11.51 14.44
CA ASP A 226 -11.57 10.47 14.35
C ASP A 226 -10.91 9.09 14.43
N VAL A 227 -11.45 8.22 15.27
CA VAL A 227 -11.04 6.82 15.36
C VAL A 227 -12.17 5.95 14.85
N TRP A 228 -11.84 5.08 13.90
CA TRP A 228 -12.77 4.14 13.30
C TRP A 228 -12.33 2.72 13.59
N ARG A 229 -13.27 1.86 13.96
CA ARG A 229 -13.05 0.42 13.97
C ARG A 229 -13.28 -0.10 12.56
N ILE A 230 -12.28 -0.74 11.97
CA ILE A 230 -12.40 -1.36 10.66
C ILE A 230 -13.22 -2.65 10.81
N GLY A 231 -14.18 -2.85 9.91
CA GLY A 231 -15.01 -4.06 9.94
C GLY A 231 -14.18 -5.31 9.64
N GLU A 232 -14.58 -6.42 10.24
CA GLU A 232 -13.97 -7.71 9.99
C GLU A 232 -14.50 -8.34 8.70
N SER A 233 -13.63 -8.98 7.93
CA SER A 233 -14.03 -9.77 6.77
C SER A 233 -14.55 -11.14 7.21
N ARG A 234 -15.68 -11.60 6.68
CA ARG A 234 -16.07 -13.00 6.78
C ARG A 234 -15.20 -13.82 5.83
N GLN A 235 -14.42 -14.74 6.37
CA GLN A 235 -13.57 -15.67 5.62
C GLN A 235 -14.34 -16.65 4.68
N ARG A 236 -15.66 -16.71 4.76
CA ARG A 236 -16.50 -17.46 3.83
C ARG A 236 -17.14 -16.48 2.84
N ALA A 237 -16.45 -16.24 1.74
CA ALA A 237 -17.15 -15.81 0.53
C ALA A 237 -18.14 -16.88 0.15
N ASP A 238 -19.42 -16.62 0.32
CA ASP A 238 -20.45 -17.44 -0.32
C ASP A 238 -20.16 -17.44 -1.81
N LYS A 239 -19.79 -18.60 -2.36
CA LYS A 239 -19.36 -18.80 -3.74
C LYS A 239 -20.38 -18.30 -4.79
N LYS A 240 -21.55 -17.85 -4.38
CA LYS A 240 -22.67 -17.46 -5.25
C LYS A 240 -22.81 -15.95 -5.56
N GLU A 241 -22.21 -15.05 -4.77
CA GLU A 241 -22.52 -13.60 -4.94
C GLU A 241 -21.34 -12.71 -5.35
N GLY A 242 -20.11 -13.22 -5.49
CA GLY A 242 -18.99 -12.42 -6.00
C GLY A 242 -18.63 -11.15 -5.19
N MET A 243 -19.29 -10.89 -4.06
CA MET A 243 -19.01 -9.74 -3.19
C MET A 243 -18.38 -10.21 -1.88
N MET A 244 -17.32 -9.53 -1.45
CA MET A 244 -16.75 -9.69 -0.11
C MET A 244 -17.70 -9.05 0.90
N LYS A 245 -18.34 -9.86 1.75
CA LYS A 245 -19.20 -9.35 2.83
C LYS A 245 -18.36 -9.15 4.09
N LEU A 246 -18.44 -7.97 4.68
CA LEU A 246 -17.88 -7.74 6.01
C LEU A 246 -18.75 -8.46 7.05
N ALA A 247 -18.11 -9.09 8.03
CA ALA A 247 -18.79 -9.70 9.18
C ALA A 247 -19.39 -8.61 10.09
N SER A 248 -18.69 -7.47 10.20
CA SER A 248 -19.16 -6.28 10.91
C SER A 248 -18.94 -5.05 10.04
N ALA A 249 -19.86 -4.09 10.11
CA ALA A 249 -19.68 -2.80 9.44
C ALA A 249 -18.55 -1.98 10.12
N PRO A 250 -17.83 -1.12 9.38
CA PRO A 250 -16.97 -0.12 10.00
C PRO A 250 -17.78 0.77 10.94
N ALA A 251 -17.25 1.05 12.13
CA ALA A 251 -17.94 1.86 13.12
C ALA A 251 -17.06 3.05 13.53
N HIS A 252 -17.65 4.23 13.60
CA HIS A 252 -17.03 5.40 14.22
C HIS A 252 -16.98 5.17 15.73
N VAL A 253 -15.78 5.16 16.29
CA VAL A 253 -15.54 4.78 17.68
C VAL A 253 -15.46 6.00 18.57
N LEU A 254 -14.72 7.02 18.12
CA LEU A 254 -14.37 8.17 18.93
C LEU A 254 -14.08 9.37 18.04
N ARG A 255 -14.58 10.53 18.48
CA ARG A 255 -14.08 11.83 18.03
C ARG A 255 -13.46 12.56 19.21
N ALA A 256 -12.18 12.89 19.10
CA ALA A 256 -11.46 13.67 20.08
C ALA A 256 -11.22 15.08 19.56
N GLU A 257 -11.92 16.07 20.11
CA GLU A 257 -11.71 17.47 19.81
C GLU A 257 -10.68 18.05 20.78
N LEU A 258 -9.62 18.65 20.26
CA LEU A 258 -8.63 19.30 21.10
C LEU A 258 -9.10 20.70 21.46
N ALA A 259 -9.21 20.97 22.76
CA ALA A 259 -9.54 22.31 23.25
C ALA A 259 -8.48 23.33 22.79
N GLY A 260 -8.97 24.40 22.17
CA GLY A 260 -8.12 25.49 21.67
C GLY A 260 -8.24 25.74 20.17
N THR A 261 -7.58 26.78 19.70
CA THR A 261 -7.67 27.23 18.28
C THR A 261 -6.56 26.69 17.40
N ARG A 262 -5.70 25.81 17.92
CA ARG A 262 -4.50 25.36 17.23
C ARG A 262 -4.78 24.13 16.38
N HIS A 263 -4.01 24.06 15.29
CA HIS A 263 -4.05 22.91 14.39
C HIS A 263 -3.18 21.77 14.93
N ILE A 264 -3.66 20.55 14.75
CA ILE A 264 -2.88 19.32 14.92
C ILE A 264 -1.82 19.28 13.81
N LEU A 265 -0.58 19.01 14.17
CA LEU A 265 0.54 18.88 13.22
C LEU A 265 0.81 17.43 12.85
N CYS A 266 0.71 16.55 13.83
CA CYS A 266 0.86 15.12 13.61
C CYS A 266 0.16 14.33 14.72
N SER A 267 -0.23 13.12 14.37
CA SER A 267 -0.81 12.16 15.29
C SER A 267 -0.34 10.75 14.98
N ALA A 268 -0.34 9.89 15.97
CA ALA A 268 -0.02 8.48 15.82
C ALA A 268 -0.85 7.66 16.81
N ILE A 269 -1.16 6.43 16.43
CA ILE A 269 -1.79 5.45 17.31
C ILE A 269 -0.82 4.29 17.54
N SER A 270 -0.74 3.79 18.77
CA SER A 270 0.12 2.67 19.11
C SER A 270 -0.35 1.37 18.41
N PRO A 271 0.55 0.42 18.12
CA PRO A 271 0.20 -0.83 17.45
C PRO A 271 -0.86 -1.66 18.20
N ASP A 272 -0.91 -1.54 19.52
CA ASP A 272 -1.92 -2.22 20.37
C ASP A 272 -3.26 -1.48 20.43
N GLY A 273 -3.37 -0.32 19.80
CA GLY A 273 -4.58 0.49 19.75
C GLY A 273 -4.98 1.14 21.07
N LYS A 274 -4.07 1.21 22.07
CA LYS A 274 -4.41 1.73 23.40
C LYS A 274 -3.98 3.16 23.65
N THR A 275 -3.00 3.66 22.90
CA THR A 275 -2.45 4.99 23.11
C THR A 275 -2.50 5.80 21.82
N ILE A 276 -2.98 7.03 21.91
CA ILE A 276 -2.90 8.03 20.84
C ILE A 276 -1.96 9.15 21.29
N ALA A 277 -0.99 9.46 20.44
CA ALA A 277 -0.13 10.62 20.57
C ALA A 277 -0.59 11.71 19.60
N VAL A 278 -0.66 12.94 20.08
CA VAL A 278 -1.07 14.11 19.29
C VAL A 278 -0.15 15.27 19.59
N SER A 279 0.37 15.88 18.54
CA SER A 279 1.23 17.07 18.67
C SER A 279 0.60 18.27 18.00
N ASP A 280 0.62 19.39 18.68
CA ASP A 280 0.45 20.71 18.11
C ASP A 280 1.80 21.49 18.15
N VAL A 281 1.81 22.78 17.76
CA VAL A 281 3.01 23.63 17.73
C VAL A 281 3.70 23.77 19.09
N ARG A 282 3.01 23.46 20.19
CA ARG A 282 3.51 23.74 21.55
C ARG A 282 3.70 22.50 22.42
N ALA A 283 2.91 21.45 22.23
CA ALA A 283 2.89 20.35 23.17
C ALA A 283 2.56 19.02 22.50
N LEU A 284 3.19 17.97 22.99
CA LEU A 284 2.80 16.58 22.77
C LEU A 284 1.79 16.19 23.86
N ARG A 285 0.69 15.58 23.46
CA ARG A 285 -0.32 15.02 24.37
C ARG A 285 -0.50 13.56 24.10
N LEU A 286 -0.60 12.78 25.16
CA LEU A 286 -0.85 11.35 25.12
C LEU A 286 -2.25 11.08 25.70
N PHE A 287 -2.98 10.21 25.02
CA PHE A 287 -4.30 9.76 25.42
C PHE A 287 -4.33 8.25 25.45
N GLU A 288 -4.74 7.67 26.56
CA GLU A 288 -5.08 6.27 26.67
C GLU A 288 -6.54 6.08 26.27
N ILE A 289 -6.79 5.12 25.37
CA ILE A 289 -8.13 4.74 24.94
C ILE A 289 -8.43 3.31 25.38
N LYS A 290 -9.61 3.08 25.92
CA LYS A 290 -10.06 1.78 26.37
C LYS A 290 -11.36 1.41 25.66
N ALA A 291 -11.36 0.23 25.05
CA ALA A 291 -12.56 -0.35 24.49
C ALA A 291 -13.56 -0.72 25.62
N PRO A 292 -14.86 -0.64 25.37
CA PRO A 292 -15.88 -1.14 26.30
C PRO A 292 -15.65 -2.64 26.55
N LYS A 293 -15.97 -3.09 27.77
CA LYS A 293 -15.69 -4.46 28.24
C LYS A 293 -16.54 -5.53 27.53
N ALA A 294 -17.64 -5.18 26.91
CA ALA A 294 -18.48 -6.08 26.14
C ALA A 294 -18.76 -5.47 24.76
N ALA A 295 -18.57 -6.28 23.71
CA ALA A 295 -18.74 -5.86 22.32
C ALA A 295 -20.22 -5.52 21.92
N GLU A 296 -21.17 -5.78 22.81
CA GLU A 296 -22.61 -5.62 22.57
C GLU A 296 -23.29 -4.48 23.36
N THR A 297 -22.53 -3.75 24.16
CA THR A 297 -23.11 -2.62 24.93
C THR A 297 -22.79 -1.29 24.24
N ASP A 298 -23.81 -0.40 24.22
CA ASP A 298 -23.69 1.01 23.79
C ASP A 298 -22.75 1.84 24.72
N GLU A 299 -21.84 1.18 25.41
CA GLU A 299 -20.86 1.84 26.27
C GLU A 299 -19.84 2.62 25.43
N ALA A 300 -19.70 3.89 25.75
CA ALA A 300 -18.75 4.78 25.09
C ALA A 300 -17.30 4.37 25.39
N TRP A 301 -16.43 4.53 24.43
CA TRP A 301 -15.00 4.39 24.63
C TRP A 301 -14.48 5.38 25.66
N GLU A 302 -13.68 4.91 26.59
CA GLU A 302 -13.11 5.74 27.63
C GLU A 302 -11.78 6.34 27.15
N VAL A 303 -11.61 7.66 27.31
CA VAL A 303 -10.40 8.40 26.94
C VAL A 303 -9.84 9.05 28.18
N ARG A 304 -8.57 8.76 28.48
CA ARG A 304 -7.83 9.36 29.60
C ARG A 304 -6.58 10.05 29.11
N ARG A 305 -6.38 11.30 29.49
CA ARG A 305 -5.12 11.99 29.23
C ARG A 305 -4.03 11.40 30.11
N GLN A 306 -2.88 11.08 29.51
CA GLN A 306 -1.66 10.68 30.19
C GLN A 306 -0.67 11.85 30.22
N GLU A 307 0.13 11.93 31.27
CA GLU A 307 1.28 12.83 31.28
C GLU A 307 2.38 12.23 30.38
N PRO A 308 3.03 13.05 29.52
CA PRO A 308 4.17 12.57 28.74
C PRO A 308 5.30 12.15 29.68
N PRO A 309 6.10 11.15 29.32
CA PRO A 309 7.25 10.74 30.13
C PRO A 309 8.19 11.93 30.37
N ALA A 310 8.78 11.96 31.56
CA ALA A 310 9.69 13.03 31.98
C ALA A 310 10.85 13.17 30.95
N GLY A 311 11.02 14.37 30.40
CA GLY A 311 12.07 14.68 29.43
C GLY A 311 11.56 14.90 27.98
N VAL A 312 10.27 14.77 27.73
CA VAL A 312 9.60 15.13 26.47
C VAL A 312 8.75 16.38 26.74
N SER A 313 9.27 17.55 26.42
CA SER A 313 8.57 18.84 26.52
C SER A 313 8.30 19.42 25.14
#